data_6de7dd714aaf304b779479091bcf2080
#
_entry.id   6de7dd714aaf304b779479091bcf2080
#
_cell.length_a   1.000
_cell.length_b   1.000
_cell.length_c   1.000
_cell.angle_alpha   90.00
_cell.angle_beta   90.00
_cell.angle_gamma   90.00
#
_symmetry.space_group_name_H-M   'P 1'
#
loop_
_entity.id
_entity.type
_entity.pdbx_description
1 polymer ?
#
loop_
_entity_poly.entity_id
_entity_poly.type
_entity_poly.pdbx_seq_one_letter_code
_entity_poly.pdbx_strand_id
1 'polypeptide(L)'
;WIIDDTYVTSISSLPALVSQNFTWEKVGTINVGLDVNLFNNRLSGVFEWYQRNTNGMLAPGVQLPAVVGASAPYQNTADMRTRGWELSLNWRDQIGKVGYRIGFNLSDYKSEIIKYDDNAATKLLSSYYPGQTLGEIWGYVVDGYYTVDDFVDTSSWQLKEGVTSINGYNVRPGDVKFKNLRDDDTSTNVITSGDNTFDNPGDRKVIGNTTPRYQYGINLGMNYAGFDLNVILQGTGKRDYWISNVLTFPMNGDNFVPLFEGLSDYWMPKDPDNGDWS
;
A
#
# COMPACT_ATOMS: atom_id res chain seq x y z
N TRP A 1 -12.87 36.64 23.90
CA TRP A 1 -13.51 37.30 25.06
C TRP A 1 -12.80 38.64 25.31
N ILE A 2 -13.54 39.69 25.49
CA ILE A 2 -13.00 40.99 25.90
C ILE A 2 -13.29 41.09 27.39
N ILE A 3 -12.29 41.20 28.19
CA ILE A 3 -12.38 41.45 29.62
C ILE A 3 -11.54 42.70 29.87
N ASP A 4 -12.21 43.76 30.38
CA ASP A 4 -11.55 45.00 30.78
C ASP A 4 -10.70 45.65 29.65
N ASP A 5 -11.33 45.81 28.48
CA ASP A 5 -10.74 46.34 27.23
C ASP A 5 -9.45 45.64 26.76
N THR A 6 -9.11 44.48 27.33
CA THR A 6 -7.96 43.67 26.92
C THR A 6 -8.41 42.40 26.26
N TYR A 7 -7.84 42.08 25.08
CA TYR A 7 -8.05 40.77 24.42
C TYR A 7 -7.33 39.69 25.21
N VAL A 8 -8.07 38.88 25.96
CA VAL A 8 -7.54 37.69 26.58
C VAL A 8 -7.87 36.51 25.69
N THR A 9 -6.90 36.02 24.97
CA THR A 9 -7.00 34.73 24.28
C THR A 9 -6.81 33.62 25.29
N SER A 10 -7.87 33.21 25.94
CA SER A 10 -7.91 31.99 26.72
C SER A 10 -8.39 30.85 25.82
N ILE A 11 -7.49 30.08 25.24
CA ILE A 11 -7.82 28.83 24.57
C ILE A 11 -7.84 27.76 25.66
N SER A 12 -9.01 27.50 26.22
CA SER A 12 -9.21 26.33 27.06
C SER A 12 -9.55 25.16 26.15
N SER A 13 -8.55 24.33 25.81
CA SER A 13 -8.83 23.02 25.26
C SER A 13 -9.20 22.07 26.40
N LEU A 14 -10.21 21.23 26.18
CA LEU A 14 -10.48 20.13 27.10
C LEU A 14 -9.22 19.27 27.25
N PRO A 15 -8.89 18.80 28.46
CA PRO A 15 -7.80 17.85 28.64
C PRO A 15 -8.04 16.62 27.75
N ALA A 16 -6.97 16.07 27.18
CA ALA A 16 -7.06 14.82 26.43
C ALA A 16 -7.61 13.72 27.33
N LEU A 17 -8.58 12.98 26.82
CA LEU A 17 -9.11 11.82 27.53
C LEU A 17 -8.03 10.73 27.62
N VAL A 18 -7.90 10.10 28.77
CA VAL A 18 -6.97 8.99 29.01
C VAL A 18 -7.81 7.76 29.35
N SER A 19 -7.49 6.63 28.71
CA SER A 19 -8.13 5.37 29.02
C SER A 19 -7.71 4.87 30.41
N GLN A 20 -8.66 4.43 31.21
CA GLN A 20 -8.38 3.82 32.52
C GLN A 20 -7.78 2.41 32.39
N ASN A 21 -7.95 1.75 31.23
CA ASN A 21 -7.50 0.39 30.96
C ASN A 21 -6.22 0.34 30.13
N PHE A 22 -5.42 1.38 30.21
CA PHE A 22 -4.15 1.48 29.49
C PHE A 22 -3.14 0.46 30.02
N THR A 23 -2.64 -0.41 29.16
CA THR A 23 -1.66 -1.44 29.53
C THR A 23 -0.58 -1.60 28.46
N TRP A 24 0.42 -2.40 28.76
CA TRP A 24 1.49 -2.73 27.82
C TRP A 24 0.99 -3.67 26.71
N GLU A 25 1.49 -3.47 25.51
CA GLU A 25 1.34 -4.46 24.44
C GLU A 25 2.11 -5.76 24.80
N LYS A 26 1.61 -6.88 24.30
CA LYS A 26 2.21 -8.21 24.52
C LYS A 26 2.66 -8.78 23.20
N VAL A 27 3.95 -9.12 23.12
CA VAL A 27 4.52 -9.73 21.92
C VAL A 27 4.89 -11.18 22.23
N GLY A 28 4.27 -12.10 21.50
CA GLY A 28 4.60 -13.52 21.53
C GLY A 28 5.17 -13.95 20.17
N THR A 29 6.32 -14.63 20.17
CA THR A 29 6.96 -15.10 18.94
C THR A 29 7.20 -16.60 19.03
N ILE A 30 6.82 -17.32 17.96
CA ILE A 30 7.22 -18.70 17.70
C ILE A 30 8.21 -18.65 16.55
N ASN A 31 9.35 -19.29 16.72
CA ASN A 31 10.39 -19.40 15.71
C ASN A 31 10.79 -20.89 15.56
N VAL A 32 10.91 -21.34 14.31
CA VAL A 32 11.39 -22.69 13.97
C VAL A 32 12.48 -22.52 12.92
N GLY A 33 13.68 -23.02 13.25
CA GLY A 33 14.87 -22.88 12.38
C GLY A 33 15.50 -24.22 12.05
N LEU A 34 16.18 -24.25 10.93
CA LEU A 34 17.01 -25.36 10.48
C LEU A 34 18.38 -24.82 10.04
N ASP A 35 19.41 -25.32 10.70
CA ASP A 35 20.80 -25.06 10.35
C ASP A 35 21.43 -26.29 9.70
N VAL A 36 22.06 -26.08 8.56
CA VAL A 36 22.77 -27.17 7.83
C VAL A 36 24.19 -26.77 7.47
N ASN A 37 25.10 -27.71 7.60
CA ASN A 37 26.47 -27.58 7.12
C ASN A 37 26.81 -28.80 6.29
N LEU A 38 27.14 -28.57 5.01
CA LEU A 38 27.37 -29.62 4.03
C LEU A 38 28.73 -29.45 3.35
N PHE A 39 29.21 -30.51 2.69
CA PHE A 39 30.45 -30.54 1.90
C PHE A 39 31.67 -30.07 2.70
N ASN A 40 31.89 -30.66 3.88
CA ASN A 40 32.99 -30.29 4.78
C ASN A 40 32.98 -28.78 5.12
N ASN A 41 31.83 -28.25 5.47
CA ASN A 41 31.59 -26.82 5.81
C ASN A 41 31.83 -25.83 4.65
N ARG A 42 31.82 -26.32 3.39
CA ARG A 42 31.83 -25.40 2.23
C ARG A 42 30.51 -24.71 2.05
N LEU A 43 29.38 -25.40 2.27
CA LEU A 43 28.04 -24.85 2.27
C LEU A 43 27.50 -24.80 3.69
N SER A 44 27.14 -23.62 4.13
CA SER A 44 26.30 -23.41 5.31
C SER A 44 24.97 -22.78 4.91
N GLY A 45 23.86 -23.29 5.45
CA GLY A 45 22.52 -22.80 5.20
C GLY A 45 21.75 -22.66 6.51
N VAL A 46 20.99 -21.59 6.61
CA VAL A 46 20.05 -21.35 7.72
C VAL A 46 18.72 -21.03 7.10
N PHE A 47 17.70 -21.71 7.53
CA PHE A 47 16.30 -21.38 7.21
C PHE A 47 15.52 -21.18 8.50
N GLU A 48 14.82 -20.08 8.63
CA GLU A 48 13.98 -19.76 9.77
C GLU A 48 12.57 -19.39 9.30
N TRP A 49 11.60 -19.91 10.01
CA TRP A 49 10.19 -19.48 9.90
C TRP A 49 9.72 -18.96 11.24
N TYR A 50 9.01 -17.85 11.23
CA TYR A 50 8.50 -17.26 12.46
C TYR A 50 7.06 -16.78 12.34
N GLN A 51 6.37 -16.79 13.49
CA GLN A 51 5.12 -16.09 13.68
C GLN A 51 5.22 -15.22 14.93
N ARG A 52 4.97 -13.94 14.76
CA ARG A 52 4.88 -12.95 15.85
C ARG A 52 3.44 -12.49 15.97
N ASN A 53 2.87 -12.60 17.18
CA ASN A 53 1.59 -12.01 17.51
C ASN A 53 1.84 -10.85 18.47
N THR A 54 1.37 -9.65 18.09
CA THR A 54 1.41 -8.44 18.92
C THR A 54 -0.02 -8.13 19.31
N ASN A 55 -0.33 -8.26 20.59
CA ASN A 55 -1.68 -8.10 21.14
C ASN A 55 -1.74 -6.86 22.01
N GLY A 56 -2.88 -6.18 21.99
CA GLY A 56 -3.12 -4.99 22.78
C GLY A 56 -2.28 -3.80 22.34
N MET A 57 -2.03 -3.66 21.04
CA MET A 57 -1.38 -2.47 20.49
C MET A 57 -2.23 -1.23 20.73
N LEU A 58 -1.58 -0.11 20.97
CA LEU A 58 -2.26 1.16 21.14
C LEU A 58 -2.79 1.68 19.81
N ALA A 59 -4.08 1.86 19.75
CA ALA A 59 -4.78 2.47 18.63
C ALA A 59 -5.83 3.46 19.16
N PRO A 60 -6.33 4.37 18.31
CA PRO A 60 -7.50 5.17 18.68
C PRO A 60 -8.63 4.26 19.14
N GLY A 61 -9.30 4.64 20.21
CA GLY A 61 -10.52 3.96 20.65
C GLY A 61 -11.67 4.23 19.70
N VAL A 62 -12.80 3.56 19.90
CA VAL A 62 -14.04 3.80 19.16
C VAL A 62 -14.39 5.28 19.19
N GLN A 63 -14.74 5.85 18.04
CA GLN A 63 -15.07 7.25 17.91
C GLN A 63 -16.19 7.64 18.89
N LEU A 64 -15.94 8.70 19.63
CA LEU A 64 -16.93 9.24 20.54
C LEU A 64 -17.96 10.10 19.78
N PRO A 65 -19.23 10.15 20.24
CA PRO A 65 -20.19 11.07 19.68
C PRO A 65 -19.66 12.52 19.72
N ALA A 66 -19.91 13.30 18.66
CA ALA A 66 -19.43 14.69 18.53
C ALA A 66 -19.82 15.60 19.71
N VAL A 67 -20.89 15.27 20.41
CA VAL A 67 -21.37 15.99 21.61
C VAL A 67 -20.35 15.97 22.76
N VAL A 68 -19.45 14.98 22.79
CA VAL A 68 -18.39 14.89 23.81
C VAL A 68 -17.34 15.98 23.65
N GLY A 69 -17.17 16.50 22.42
CA GLY A 69 -16.22 17.57 22.12
C GLY A 69 -14.73 17.19 22.33
N ALA A 70 -14.42 15.91 22.45
CA ALA A 70 -13.07 15.40 22.64
C ALA A 70 -12.81 14.19 21.70
N SER A 71 -11.56 14.03 21.30
CA SER A 71 -11.13 12.85 20.54
C SER A 71 -11.12 11.59 21.42
N ALA A 72 -11.38 10.44 20.83
CA ALA A 72 -11.28 9.16 21.52
C ALA A 72 -9.87 8.96 22.09
N PRO A 73 -9.74 8.49 23.34
CA PRO A 73 -8.42 8.19 23.91
C PRO A 73 -7.81 6.98 23.21
N TYR A 74 -6.49 6.92 23.20
CA TYR A 74 -5.78 5.70 22.80
C TYR A 74 -6.07 4.58 23.78
N GLN A 75 -6.28 3.38 23.25
CA GLN A 75 -6.61 2.17 24.01
C GLN A 75 -5.89 0.96 23.40
N ASN A 76 -5.82 -0.14 24.14
CA ASN A 76 -5.24 -1.39 23.66
C ASN A 76 -6.27 -2.16 22.80
N THR A 77 -6.58 -1.63 21.63
CA THR A 77 -7.71 -2.04 20.76
C THR A 77 -7.28 -2.67 19.44
N ALA A 78 -5.98 -2.87 19.24
CA ALA A 78 -5.46 -3.46 18.01
C ALA A 78 -4.58 -4.67 18.27
N ASP A 79 -4.73 -5.71 17.43
CA ASP A 79 -3.87 -6.88 17.41
C ASP A 79 -3.35 -7.12 16.00
N MET A 80 -2.09 -7.55 15.90
CA MET A 80 -1.43 -7.82 14.62
C MET A 80 -0.70 -9.17 14.67
N ARG A 81 -0.71 -9.88 13.54
CA ARG A 81 0.06 -11.10 13.34
C ARG A 81 1.01 -10.92 12.18
N THR A 82 2.29 -11.15 12.42
CA THR A 82 3.31 -11.19 11.37
C THR A 82 3.81 -12.61 11.21
N ARG A 83 3.81 -13.12 9.98
CA ARG A 83 4.42 -14.39 9.58
C ARG A 83 5.50 -14.11 8.56
N GLY A 84 6.64 -14.73 8.74
CA GLY A 84 7.75 -14.55 7.81
C GLY A 84 8.68 -15.76 7.80
N TRP A 85 9.61 -15.73 6.87
CA TRP A 85 10.67 -16.69 6.75
C TRP A 85 11.93 -16.01 6.25
N GLU A 86 13.07 -16.57 6.60
CA GLU A 86 14.39 -16.10 6.25
C GLU A 86 15.25 -17.27 5.77
N LEU A 87 16.00 -17.07 4.71
CA LEU A 87 16.95 -18.03 4.17
C LEU A 87 18.30 -17.36 4.03
N SER A 88 19.32 -17.98 4.58
CA SER A 88 20.72 -17.59 4.42
C SER A 88 21.54 -18.77 3.92
N LEU A 89 22.23 -18.58 2.80
CA LEU A 89 23.11 -19.57 2.22
C LEU A 89 24.50 -18.97 2.03
N ASN A 90 25.51 -19.67 2.47
CA ASN A 90 26.90 -19.27 2.30
C ASN A 90 27.71 -20.40 1.74
N TRP A 91 28.35 -20.14 0.64
CA TRP A 91 29.33 -21.06 0.01
C TRP A 91 30.71 -20.45 0.14
N ARG A 92 31.68 -21.25 0.55
CA ARG A 92 33.10 -20.91 0.52
C ARG A 92 33.92 -22.08 -0.03
N ASP A 93 34.85 -21.76 -0.92
CA ASP A 93 35.74 -22.76 -1.47
C ASP A 93 37.01 -22.10 -2.00
N GLN A 94 37.95 -22.92 -2.48
CA GLN A 94 39.20 -22.48 -3.05
C GLN A 94 39.51 -23.28 -4.32
N ILE A 95 39.86 -22.56 -5.39
CA ILE A 95 40.32 -23.13 -6.66
C ILE A 95 41.78 -22.70 -6.88
N GLY A 96 42.70 -23.65 -6.70
CA GLY A 96 44.11 -23.32 -6.75
C GLY A 96 44.51 -22.31 -5.66
N LYS A 97 44.94 -21.10 -6.06
CA LYS A 97 45.33 -20.02 -5.16
C LYS A 97 44.21 -18.99 -4.95
N VAL A 98 43.05 -19.17 -5.60
CA VAL A 98 41.93 -18.27 -5.51
C VAL A 98 40.95 -18.82 -4.48
N GLY A 99 40.79 -18.13 -3.36
CA GLY A 99 39.71 -18.35 -2.41
C GLY A 99 38.48 -17.53 -2.81
N TYR A 100 37.29 -18.12 -2.70
CA TYR A 100 36.06 -17.38 -2.99
C TYR A 100 34.95 -17.73 -2.00
N ARG A 101 34.02 -16.77 -1.84
CA ARG A 101 32.82 -16.93 -1.04
C ARG A 101 31.62 -16.32 -1.75
N ILE A 102 30.47 -16.97 -1.63
CA ILE A 102 29.20 -16.51 -2.15
C ILE A 102 28.21 -16.61 -1.01
N GLY A 103 27.65 -15.49 -0.60
CA GLY A 103 26.56 -15.39 0.37
C GLY A 103 25.28 -14.97 -0.31
N PHE A 104 24.18 -15.61 0.05
CA PHE A 104 22.83 -15.25 -0.42
C PHE A 104 21.89 -15.22 0.76
N ASN A 105 21.16 -14.12 0.90
CA ASN A 105 20.09 -13.96 1.88
C ASN A 105 18.79 -13.64 1.15
N LEU A 106 17.70 -14.24 1.59
CA LEU A 106 16.36 -13.98 1.09
C LEU A 106 15.38 -14.02 2.25
N SER A 107 14.54 -13.01 2.38
CA SER A 107 13.51 -12.97 3.40
C SER A 107 12.20 -12.43 2.85
N ASP A 108 11.12 -12.89 3.44
CA ASP A 108 9.78 -12.38 3.14
C ASP A 108 8.89 -12.46 4.38
N TYR A 109 7.99 -11.47 4.53
CA TYR A 109 7.03 -11.47 5.61
C TYR A 109 5.71 -10.82 5.18
N LYS A 110 4.65 -11.19 5.92
CA LYS A 110 3.31 -10.63 5.80
C LYS A 110 2.77 -10.31 7.17
N SER A 111 2.29 -9.10 7.36
CA SER A 111 1.60 -8.66 8.58
C SER A 111 0.11 -8.51 8.30
N GLU A 112 -0.71 -9.03 9.20
CA GLU A 112 -2.17 -9.03 9.12
C GLU A 112 -2.75 -8.40 10.38
N ILE A 113 -3.69 -7.50 10.21
CA ILE A 113 -4.46 -6.92 11.31
C ILE A 113 -5.48 -7.95 11.78
N ILE A 114 -5.38 -8.39 13.01
CA ILE A 114 -6.29 -9.40 13.59
C ILE A 114 -7.48 -8.74 14.26
N LYS A 115 -7.24 -7.58 14.88
CA LYS A 115 -8.25 -6.82 15.60
C LYS A 115 -7.98 -5.33 15.43
N TYR A 116 -9.04 -4.56 15.23
CA TYR A 116 -8.99 -3.10 15.19
C TYR A 116 -10.37 -2.52 15.53
N ASP A 117 -10.57 -2.09 16.77
CA ASP A 117 -11.90 -1.76 17.28
C ASP A 117 -12.45 -0.42 16.78
N ASP A 118 -11.58 0.52 16.34
CA ASP A 118 -12.01 1.82 15.79
C ASP A 118 -12.74 1.68 14.43
N ASN A 119 -12.56 0.56 13.75
CA ASN A 119 -13.21 0.29 12.48
C ASN A 119 -14.00 -1.03 12.49
N ALA A 120 -14.96 -1.15 13.39
CA ALA A 120 -15.83 -2.32 13.49
C ALA A 120 -16.69 -2.52 12.21
N ALA A 121 -16.95 -1.46 11.44
CA ALA A 121 -17.65 -1.52 10.17
C ALA A 121 -16.76 -1.96 8.99
N THR A 122 -15.51 -2.32 9.24
CA THR A 122 -14.53 -2.79 8.23
C THR A 122 -14.37 -1.85 7.02
N LYS A 123 -14.51 -0.53 7.24
CA LYS A 123 -14.40 0.47 6.17
C LYS A 123 -13.02 0.45 5.55
N LEU A 124 -12.99 0.40 4.22
CA LEU A 124 -11.78 0.51 3.43
C LEU A 124 -11.32 1.98 3.34
N LEU A 125 -10.03 2.21 3.12
CA LEU A 125 -9.41 3.51 2.84
C LEU A 125 -9.43 4.53 3.98
N SER A 126 -10.20 4.34 5.04
CA SER A 126 -10.31 5.30 6.15
C SER A 126 -9.40 4.94 7.33
N SER A 127 -9.21 3.68 7.60
CA SER A 127 -8.39 3.17 8.70
C SER A 127 -8.05 1.68 8.50
N TYR A 128 -7.34 1.09 9.45
CA TYR A 128 -7.12 -0.34 9.47
C TYR A 128 -8.43 -1.10 9.74
N TYR A 129 -8.49 -2.36 9.30
CA TYR A 129 -9.63 -3.24 9.55
C TYR A 129 -9.15 -4.69 9.79
N PRO A 130 -9.89 -5.50 10.55
CA PRO A 130 -9.57 -6.91 10.76
C PRO A 130 -9.51 -7.69 9.44
N GLY A 131 -8.45 -8.48 9.25
CA GLY A 131 -8.18 -9.22 8.01
C GLY A 131 -7.32 -8.47 6.99
N GLN A 132 -7.10 -7.17 7.19
CA GLN A 132 -6.24 -6.37 6.33
C GLN A 132 -4.80 -6.85 6.36
N THR A 133 -4.19 -6.99 5.17
CA THR A 133 -2.74 -7.10 5.06
C THR A 133 -2.13 -5.70 5.15
N LEU A 134 -1.18 -5.52 6.05
CA LEU A 134 -0.51 -4.23 6.22
C LEU A 134 0.12 -3.77 4.90
N GLY A 135 -0.14 -2.52 4.54
CA GLY A 135 0.38 -1.89 3.33
C GLY A 135 -0.39 -2.19 2.05
N GLU A 136 -1.52 -2.92 2.08
CA GLU A 136 -2.34 -3.14 0.89
C GLU A 136 -2.91 -1.83 0.33
N ILE A 137 -2.97 -1.79 -0.99
CA ILE A 137 -3.51 -0.67 -1.76
C ILE A 137 -4.78 -1.12 -2.44
N TRP A 138 -5.90 -0.53 -2.08
CA TRP A 138 -7.18 -0.73 -2.73
C TRP A 138 -7.37 0.24 -3.90
N GLY A 139 -7.86 -0.25 -5.03
CA GLY A 139 -8.13 0.59 -6.18
C GLY A 139 -8.93 -0.13 -7.26
N TYR A 140 -9.33 0.63 -8.26
CA TYR A 140 -9.98 0.13 -9.45
C TYR A 140 -8.95 -0.48 -10.41
N VAL A 141 -9.38 -1.43 -11.22
CA VAL A 141 -8.53 -2.05 -12.24
C VAL A 141 -8.74 -1.35 -13.56
N VAL A 142 -7.67 -0.81 -14.13
CA VAL A 142 -7.72 -0.16 -15.44
C VAL A 142 -8.02 -1.19 -16.53
N ASP A 143 -8.95 -0.85 -17.42
CA ASP A 143 -9.29 -1.62 -18.63
C ASP A 143 -8.80 -0.97 -19.92
N GLY A 144 -8.24 0.23 -19.82
CA GLY A 144 -7.77 1.05 -20.91
C GLY A 144 -8.27 2.48 -20.81
N TYR A 145 -8.49 3.09 -21.96
CA TYR A 145 -9.05 4.43 -22.08
C TYR A 145 -10.37 4.38 -22.84
N TYR A 146 -11.25 5.31 -22.56
CA TYR A 146 -12.41 5.51 -23.42
C TYR A 146 -11.93 6.04 -24.77
N THR A 147 -12.45 5.45 -25.84
CA THR A 147 -12.22 5.86 -27.22
C THR A 147 -13.49 6.48 -27.79
N VAL A 148 -13.40 7.13 -28.93
CA VAL A 148 -14.58 7.67 -29.62
C VAL A 148 -15.59 6.57 -29.95
N ASP A 149 -15.10 5.35 -30.19
CA ASP A 149 -15.93 4.18 -30.51
C ASP A 149 -16.79 3.72 -29.33
N ASP A 150 -16.48 4.12 -28.10
CA ASP A 150 -17.28 3.81 -26.92
C ASP A 150 -18.55 4.69 -26.81
N PHE A 151 -18.67 5.74 -27.65
CA PHE A 151 -19.79 6.70 -27.61
C PHE A 151 -20.72 6.56 -28.80
N VAL A 152 -21.98 6.96 -28.60
CA VAL A 152 -23.00 6.95 -29.69
C VAL A 152 -22.66 7.97 -30.76
N ASP A 153 -22.27 9.16 -30.34
CA ASP A 153 -21.87 10.26 -31.21
C ASP A 153 -20.95 11.26 -30.45
N THR A 154 -20.25 12.09 -31.23
CA THR A 154 -19.31 13.09 -30.72
C THR A 154 -19.97 14.38 -30.22
N SER A 155 -21.28 14.55 -30.40
CA SER A 155 -22.02 15.74 -29.96
C SER A 155 -22.56 15.57 -28.54
N SER A 156 -23.09 14.41 -28.23
CA SER A 156 -23.68 14.11 -26.92
C SER A 156 -22.69 13.45 -25.95
N TRP A 157 -21.71 12.74 -26.48
CA TRP A 157 -20.82 11.89 -25.69
C TRP A 157 -21.58 10.88 -24.80
N GLN A 158 -22.70 10.41 -25.30
CA GLN A 158 -23.45 9.34 -24.63
C GLN A 158 -22.75 8.00 -24.87
N LEU A 159 -22.49 7.26 -23.80
CA LEU A 159 -21.90 5.93 -23.90
C LEU A 159 -22.85 4.96 -24.63
N LYS A 160 -22.29 4.09 -25.45
CA LYS A 160 -22.98 2.97 -26.05
C LYS A 160 -23.45 1.98 -25.00
N GLU A 161 -24.49 1.23 -25.29
CA GLU A 161 -24.98 0.15 -24.46
C GLU A 161 -23.86 -0.89 -24.21
N GLY A 162 -23.71 -1.33 -22.97
CA GLY A 162 -22.68 -2.30 -22.57
C GLY A 162 -21.31 -1.71 -22.29
N VAL A 163 -21.08 -0.43 -22.56
CA VAL A 163 -19.83 0.24 -22.18
C VAL A 163 -19.90 0.63 -20.71
N THR A 164 -18.85 0.33 -19.97
CA THR A 164 -18.73 0.66 -18.54
C THR A 164 -18.79 2.16 -18.31
N SER A 165 -19.64 2.61 -17.42
CA SER A 165 -19.73 4.01 -16.98
C SER A 165 -19.20 4.17 -15.56
N ILE A 166 -18.95 5.41 -15.15
CA ILE A 166 -18.51 5.73 -13.79
C ILE A 166 -19.60 6.55 -13.11
N ASN A 167 -20.07 6.07 -11.97
CA ASN A 167 -21.15 6.73 -11.24
C ASN A 167 -20.81 8.20 -10.91
N GLY A 168 -21.68 9.11 -11.37
CA GLY A 168 -21.52 10.55 -11.12
C GLY A 168 -20.52 11.27 -12.01
N TYR A 169 -19.93 10.61 -13.01
CA TYR A 169 -18.97 11.22 -13.94
C TYR A 169 -19.43 11.15 -15.39
N ASN A 170 -19.26 12.28 -16.09
CA ASN A 170 -19.44 12.33 -17.54
C ASN A 170 -18.09 12.08 -18.21
N VAL A 171 -17.82 10.84 -18.52
CA VAL A 171 -16.56 10.42 -19.16
C VAL A 171 -16.45 10.95 -20.59
N ARG A 172 -15.21 11.05 -21.09
CA ARG A 172 -14.86 11.51 -22.42
C ARG A 172 -13.81 10.59 -23.05
N PRO A 173 -13.60 10.61 -24.36
CA PRO A 173 -12.45 9.94 -24.96
C PRO A 173 -11.14 10.42 -24.29
N GLY A 174 -10.26 9.47 -23.98
CA GLY A 174 -9.02 9.70 -23.24
C GLY A 174 -9.12 9.53 -21.73
N ASP A 175 -10.33 9.52 -21.15
CA ASP A 175 -10.52 9.18 -19.73
C ASP A 175 -10.20 7.71 -19.47
N VAL A 176 -9.75 7.40 -18.26
CA VAL A 176 -9.42 6.03 -17.86
C VAL A 176 -10.70 5.20 -17.70
N LYS A 177 -10.75 4.07 -18.41
CA LYS A 177 -11.81 3.08 -18.29
C LYS A 177 -11.44 2.01 -17.28
N PHE A 178 -12.34 1.68 -16.35
CA PHE A 178 -12.15 0.68 -15.32
C PHE A 178 -12.97 -0.58 -15.60
N LYS A 179 -12.49 -1.71 -15.10
CA LYS A 179 -13.21 -2.98 -15.15
C LYS A 179 -14.32 -3.00 -14.12
N ASN A 180 -15.52 -3.35 -14.56
CA ASN A 180 -16.58 -3.79 -13.68
C ASN A 180 -16.18 -5.17 -13.13
N LEU A 181 -15.90 -5.26 -11.84
CA LEU A 181 -15.45 -6.49 -11.18
C LEU A 181 -16.58 -7.22 -10.46
N ARG A 182 -17.67 -6.55 -10.21
CA ARG A 182 -18.82 -7.09 -9.50
C ARG A 182 -20.09 -6.78 -10.27
N ASP A 183 -20.90 -7.81 -10.45
CA ASP A 183 -22.21 -7.73 -11.07
C ASP A 183 -23.27 -7.46 -9.98
N ASP A 184 -23.03 -6.38 -9.21
CA ASP A 184 -23.88 -5.98 -8.09
C ASP A 184 -25.11 -5.16 -8.53
N ASP A 185 -25.08 -4.64 -9.76
CA ASP A 185 -26.23 -4.05 -10.45
C ASP A 185 -26.31 -4.60 -11.88
N THR A 186 -27.11 -5.62 -12.06
CA THR A 186 -27.30 -6.30 -13.34
C THR A 186 -27.96 -5.44 -14.42
N SER A 187 -28.46 -4.27 -14.07
CA SER A 187 -29.14 -3.36 -14.99
C SER A 187 -28.21 -2.34 -15.66
N THR A 188 -27.06 -2.06 -15.05
CA THR A 188 -26.18 -0.97 -15.49
C THR A 188 -24.72 -1.38 -15.33
N ASN A 189 -23.96 -1.31 -16.40
CA ASN A 189 -22.52 -1.53 -16.36
C ASN A 189 -21.82 -0.30 -15.75
N VAL A 190 -22.06 -0.05 -14.45
CA VAL A 190 -21.60 1.14 -13.73
C VAL A 190 -20.53 0.78 -12.70
N ILE A 191 -19.40 1.47 -12.77
CA ILE A 191 -18.35 1.36 -11.74
C ILE A 191 -18.82 2.02 -10.45
N THR A 192 -18.81 1.26 -9.36
CA THR A 192 -19.24 1.70 -8.05
C THR A 192 -18.14 1.52 -6.99
N SER A 193 -18.27 2.25 -5.90
CA SER A 193 -17.45 2.04 -4.70
C SER A 193 -18.12 1.14 -3.68
N GLY A 194 -19.29 0.57 -4.00
CA GLY A 194 -20.13 -0.12 -3.03
C GLY A 194 -20.45 0.79 -1.84
N ASP A 195 -20.49 0.21 -0.65
CA ASP A 195 -20.61 0.96 0.61
C ASP A 195 -19.25 1.25 1.28
N ASN A 196 -18.16 0.99 0.56
CA ASN A 196 -16.78 1.20 1.01
C ASN A 196 -16.39 0.32 2.19
N THR A 197 -16.95 -0.87 2.32
CA THR A 197 -16.57 -1.87 3.33
C THR A 197 -15.80 -3.03 2.69
N PHE A 198 -15.17 -3.85 3.53
CA PHE A 198 -14.48 -5.06 3.09
C PHE A 198 -15.45 -6.07 2.43
N ASP A 199 -16.66 -6.16 2.94
CA ASP A 199 -17.68 -7.09 2.41
C ASP A 199 -18.29 -6.59 1.12
N ASN A 200 -18.41 -5.27 0.94
CA ASN A 200 -18.90 -4.62 -0.27
C ASN A 200 -17.98 -3.48 -0.72
N PRO A 201 -16.80 -3.80 -1.29
CA PRO A 201 -15.85 -2.81 -1.80
C PRO A 201 -16.24 -2.19 -3.15
N GLY A 202 -17.39 -2.58 -3.74
CA GLY A 202 -17.74 -2.26 -5.11
C GLY A 202 -16.75 -2.88 -6.10
N ASP A 203 -16.38 -2.16 -7.16
CA ASP A 203 -15.46 -2.62 -8.19
C ASP A 203 -13.98 -2.49 -7.83
N ARG A 204 -13.69 -2.28 -6.55
CA ARG A 204 -12.31 -2.20 -6.05
C ARG A 204 -11.80 -3.56 -5.60
N LYS A 205 -10.50 -3.74 -5.75
CA LYS A 205 -9.73 -4.85 -5.17
C LYS A 205 -8.37 -4.38 -4.68
N VAL A 206 -7.66 -5.24 -3.99
CA VAL A 206 -6.25 -4.99 -3.66
C VAL A 206 -5.44 -5.05 -4.95
N ILE A 207 -4.90 -3.91 -5.38
CA ILE A 207 -4.10 -3.75 -6.61
C ILE A 207 -2.60 -3.71 -6.36
N GLY A 208 -2.18 -3.56 -5.11
CA GLY A 208 -0.78 -3.51 -4.74
C GLY A 208 -0.56 -3.61 -3.24
N ASN A 209 0.72 -3.60 -2.85
CA ASN A 209 1.12 -3.55 -1.45
C ASN A 209 2.43 -2.77 -1.29
N THR A 210 2.45 -1.83 -0.34
CA THR A 210 3.62 -0.99 -0.07
C THR A 210 4.71 -1.70 0.73
N THR A 211 4.40 -2.85 1.35
CA THR A 211 5.37 -3.63 2.10
C THR A 211 6.35 -4.31 1.14
N PRO A 212 7.67 -4.11 1.32
CA PRO A 212 8.65 -4.79 0.50
C PRO A 212 8.55 -6.31 0.65
N ARG A 213 8.50 -7.03 -0.46
CA ARG A 213 8.45 -8.48 -0.52
C ARG A 213 9.72 -9.03 -1.16
N TYR A 214 10.16 -10.22 -0.70
CA TYR A 214 11.34 -10.91 -1.21
C TYR A 214 12.56 -10.00 -1.17
N GLN A 215 12.94 -9.56 0.03
CA GLN A 215 14.15 -8.79 0.23
C GLN A 215 15.34 -9.72 0.14
N TYR A 216 16.32 -9.38 -0.71
CA TYR A 216 17.48 -10.23 -0.95
C TYR A 216 18.79 -9.47 -0.88
N GLY A 217 19.83 -10.21 -0.52
CA GLY A 217 21.22 -9.75 -0.54
C GLY A 217 22.13 -10.82 -1.14
N ILE A 218 23.11 -10.39 -1.93
CA ILE A 218 24.16 -11.25 -2.47
C ILE A 218 25.51 -10.66 -2.08
N ASN A 219 26.33 -11.47 -1.46
CA ASN A 219 27.69 -11.11 -1.06
C ASN A 219 28.67 -11.99 -1.82
N LEU A 220 29.52 -11.39 -2.64
CA LEU A 220 30.57 -12.07 -3.38
C LEU A 220 31.92 -11.64 -2.83
N GLY A 221 32.76 -12.58 -2.47
CA GLY A 221 34.10 -12.31 -2.01
C GLY A 221 35.12 -13.18 -2.77
N MET A 222 36.26 -12.61 -3.08
CA MET A 222 37.37 -13.31 -3.72
C MET A 222 38.70 -12.81 -3.12
N ASN A 223 39.61 -13.69 -2.89
CA ASN A 223 40.99 -13.36 -2.52
C ASN A 223 41.99 -14.05 -3.43
N TYR A 224 43.04 -13.33 -3.85
CA TYR A 224 44.12 -13.85 -4.68
C TYR A 224 45.37 -12.98 -4.52
N ALA A 225 46.50 -13.64 -4.23
CA ALA A 225 47.83 -13.02 -4.21
C ALA A 225 47.93 -11.71 -3.42
N GLY A 226 47.22 -11.59 -2.27
CA GLY A 226 47.21 -10.42 -1.42
C GLY A 226 46.15 -9.36 -1.80
N PHE A 227 45.35 -9.61 -2.83
CA PHE A 227 44.20 -8.77 -3.19
C PHE A 227 42.91 -9.40 -2.69
N ASP A 228 42.05 -8.59 -2.15
CA ASP A 228 40.70 -8.94 -1.71
C ASP A 228 39.63 -8.11 -2.48
N LEU A 229 38.67 -8.80 -3.06
CA LEU A 229 37.50 -8.20 -3.70
C LEU A 229 36.24 -8.58 -2.93
N ASN A 230 35.42 -7.60 -2.62
CA ASN A 230 34.09 -7.80 -2.05
C ASN A 230 33.07 -7.02 -2.86
N VAL A 231 31.98 -7.69 -3.25
CA VAL A 231 30.84 -7.09 -3.95
C VAL A 231 29.59 -7.42 -3.15
N ILE A 232 28.80 -6.40 -2.87
CA ILE A 232 27.52 -6.52 -2.16
C ILE A 232 26.44 -6.00 -3.06
N LEU A 233 25.43 -6.84 -3.33
CA LEU A 233 24.23 -6.51 -4.06
C LEU A 233 23.03 -6.70 -3.13
N GLN A 234 22.09 -5.77 -3.16
CA GLN A 234 20.85 -5.89 -2.40
C GLN A 234 19.67 -5.39 -3.22
N GLY A 235 18.50 -5.93 -2.94
CA GLY A 235 17.31 -5.53 -3.64
C GLY A 235 16.02 -6.03 -2.99
N THR A 236 14.92 -5.59 -3.58
CA THR A 236 13.57 -6.00 -3.22
C THR A 236 12.89 -6.56 -4.47
N GLY A 237 12.33 -7.76 -4.37
CA GLY A 237 11.70 -8.44 -5.50
C GLY A 237 10.40 -7.78 -5.94
N LYS A 238 9.60 -7.29 -4.97
CA LYS A 238 8.34 -6.59 -5.27
C LYS A 238 8.04 -5.55 -4.20
N ARG A 239 7.64 -4.38 -4.64
CA ARG A 239 7.06 -3.33 -3.81
C ARG A 239 6.23 -2.41 -4.69
N ASP A 240 5.01 -2.12 -4.29
CA ASP A 240 4.17 -1.15 -4.97
C ASP A 240 4.25 0.18 -4.21
N TYR A 241 4.11 1.27 -4.93
CA TYR A 241 4.10 2.60 -4.36
C TYR A 241 2.97 3.42 -4.99
N TRP A 242 2.11 3.98 -4.15
CA TRP A 242 1.07 4.89 -4.60
C TRP A 242 1.64 6.29 -4.72
N ILE A 243 1.76 6.77 -5.95
CA ILE A 243 2.24 8.13 -6.20
C ILE A 243 1.05 9.09 -6.05
N SER A 244 1.13 10.01 -5.09
CA SER A 244 0.08 10.98 -4.80
C SER A 244 0.67 12.39 -4.62
N ASN A 245 1.38 12.87 -5.63
CA ASN A 245 2.03 14.17 -5.54
C ASN A 245 1.92 14.94 -6.86
N VAL A 246 2.50 16.14 -6.88
CA VAL A 246 2.53 17.04 -8.04
C VAL A 246 3.14 16.42 -9.32
N LEU A 247 3.90 15.33 -9.17
CA LEU A 247 4.48 14.62 -10.31
C LEU A 247 3.46 13.82 -11.12
N THR A 248 2.30 13.52 -10.52
CA THR A 248 1.22 12.74 -11.15
C THR A 248 -0.01 13.54 -11.50
N PHE A 249 -0.20 14.68 -10.82
CA PHE A 249 -1.37 15.52 -11.03
C PHE A 249 -0.93 16.90 -11.52
N PRO A 250 -1.02 17.17 -12.83
CA PRO A 250 -0.71 18.49 -13.36
C PRO A 250 -1.71 19.49 -12.76
N MET A 251 -1.21 20.66 -12.38
CA MET A 251 -2.00 21.77 -11.85
C MET A 251 -2.84 21.42 -10.61
N ASN A 252 -2.35 20.53 -9.75
CA ASN A 252 -3.08 20.11 -8.55
C ASN A 252 -3.22 21.27 -7.55
N GLY A 253 -4.34 21.97 -7.63
CA GLY A 253 -4.87 22.87 -6.61
C GLY A 253 -4.22 24.23 -6.46
N ASP A 254 -2.94 24.40 -6.76
CA ASP A 254 -2.21 25.66 -6.57
C ASP A 254 -1.61 26.18 -7.89
N ASN A 255 -1.82 27.46 -8.15
CA ASN A 255 -1.39 28.15 -9.36
C ASN A 255 0.15 28.26 -9.55
N PHE A 256 0.93 27.62 -8.67
CA PHE A 256 2.39 27.71 -8.63
C PHE A 256 3.11 26.38 -8.82
N VAL A 257 2.40 25.32 -9.18
CA VAL A 257 3.01 23.99 -9.40
C VAL A 257 3.61 23.98 -10.82
N PRO A 258 4.92 23.72 -10.98
CA PRO A 258 5.53 23.61 -12.29
C PRO A 258 4.99 22.40 -13.04
N LEU A 259 4.79 22.53 -14.35
CA LEU A 259 4.54 21.41 -15.23
C LEU A 259 5.86 20.68 -15.50
N PHE A 260 5.88 19.38 -15.27
CA PHE A 260 7.00 18.54 -15.65
C PHE A 260 6.81 18.00 -17.06
N GLU A 261 7.89 17.83 -17.81
CA GLU A 261 7.85 17.34 -19.20
C GLU A 261 7.06 16.03 -19.35
N GLY A 262 7.20 15.09 -18.40
CA GLY A 262 6.44 13.84 -18.39
C GLY A 262 4.92 13.98 -18.25
N LEU A 263 4.43 15.15 -17.80
CA LEU A 263 2.99 15.43 -17.71
C LEU A 263 2.40 15.97 -19.02
N SER A 264 3.24 16.25 -20.02
CA SER A 264 2.80 16.65 -21.37
C SER A 264 2.47 15.45 -22.26
N ASP A 265 2.87 14.25 -21.85
CA ASP A 265 2.54 13.00 -22.54
C ASP A 265 1.17 12.48 -22.05
N TYR A 266 0.12 13.11 -22.51
CA TYR A 266 -1.27 12.72 -22.24
C TYR A 266 -2.01 12.47 -23.54
N TRP A 267 -3.09 11.74 -23.48
CA TRP A 267 -3.94 11.47 -24.64
C TRP A 267 -4.49 12.77 -25.21
N MET A 268 -4.25 12.98 -26.49
CA MET A 268 -4.79 14.11 -27.25
C MET A 268 -5.40 13.61 -28.56
N PRO A 269 -6.49 14.23 -29.04
CA PRO A 269 -6.98 13.96 -30.37
C PRO A 269 -5.92 14.31 -31.41
N LYS A 270 -5.82 13.55 -32.49
CA LYS A 270 -4.87 13.82 -33.59
C LYS A 270 -5.10 15.15 -34.25
N ASP A 271 -6.34 15.52 -34.44
CA ASP A 271 -6.76 16.81 -35.01
C ASP A 271 -7.99 17.31 -34.23
N PRO A 272 -7.81 18.09 -33.16
CA PRO A 272 -8.90 18.61 -32.35
C PRO A 272 -9.79 19.60 -33.14
N ASP A 273 -9.26 20.28 -34.13
CA ASP A 273 -9.98 21.30 -34.93
C ASP A 273 -10.98 20.61 -35.90
N ASN A 274 -10.66 19.42 -36.38
CA ASN A 274 -11.47 18.64 -37.30
C ASN A 274 -12.25 17.50 -36.57
N GLY A 275 -12.14 17.38 -35.27
CA GLY A 275 -12.80 16.35 -34.48
C GLY A 275 -12.23 14.95 -34.69
N ASP A 276 -10.99 14.81 -35.15
CA ASP A 276 -10.28 13.54 -35.24
C ASP A 276 -9.73 13.13 -33.86
N TRP A 277 -10.47 12.26 -33.22
CA TRP A 277 -10.16 11.75 -31.88
C TRP A 277 -9.52 10.35 -31.89
N SER A 278 -9.11 9.87 -33.06
CA SER A 278 -8.54 8.51 -33.24
C SER A 278 -7.08 8.36 -32.80
#